data_8ecfce2820c3271fc02126033062b18b
#
_entry.id   8ecfce2820c3271fc02126033062b18b
#
_cell.length_a   1.000
_cell.length_b   1.000
_cell.length_c   1.000
_cell.angle_alpha   90.00
_cell.angle_beta   90.00
_cell.angle_gamma   90.00
#
_symmetry.space_group_name_H-M   'P 1'
#
loop_
_entity.id
_entity.type
_entity.pdbx_description
1 polymer ?
#
loop_
_entity_poly.entity_id
_entity_poly.type
_entity_poly.pdbx_seq_one_letter_code
_entity_poly.pdbx_strand_id
1 'polypeptide(L)'
;MKNLTSFITIIPISIMLFSCSTIPKGINAVTQFDKAKYLGKWYEIARFDFRFERDLNNTTAEYSANDNGSIKVVNKGYNTRTNKWKSATGKAKFVKDETIAMLKVSFFGPFYGGYNVIALDKDYRYALIAGNNLNYLWILSRTTTIPAAVKTEYLQLAQKAGFNINELIWVKHD
;
A
#
# COMPACT_ATOMS: atom_id res chain seq x y z
N MET A 1 70.41 -13.84 0.80
CA MET A 1 69.20 -13.55 1.63
C MET A 1 68.26 -12.73 0.72
N LYS A 2 67.18 -13.36 0.20
CA LYS A 2 66.18 -12.71 -0.67
C LYS A 2 65.00 -12.30 0.17
N ASN A 3 64.77 -10.97 0.32
CA ASN A 3 63.62 -10.45 1.00
C ASN A 3 62.40 -10.53 0.08
N LEU A 4 61.43 -11.33 0.47
CA LEU A 4 60.14 -11.50 -0.21
C LEU A 4 59.17 -10.48 0.40
N THR A 5 58.95 -9.32 -0.24
CA THR A 5 57.96 -8.34 0.15
C THR A 5 56.57 -8.81 -0.34
N SER A 6 55.74 -9.24 0.61
CA SER A 6 54.34 -9.62 0.36
C SER A 6 53.47 -8.39 0.19
N PHE A 7 52.97 -8.13 -0.99
CA PHE A 7 51.98 -7.08 -1.24
C PHE A 7 50.58 -7.60 -0.88
N ILE A 8 50.01 -7.09 0.23
CA ILE A 8 48.62 -7.35 0.58
C ILE A 8 47.73 -6.46 -0.28
N THR A 9 47.08 -7.03 -1.26
CA THR A 9 46.09 -6.36 -2.09
C THR A 9 44.77 -6.27 -1.29
N ILE A 10 44.45 -5.07 -0.79
CA ILE A 10 43.16 -4.81 -0.16
C ILE A 10 42.12 -4.60 -1.25
N ILE A 11 41.23 -5.58 -1.43
CA ILE A 11 40.07 -5.48 -2.33
C ILE A 11 38.98 -4.70 -1.58
N PRO A 12 38.56 -3.51 -2.07
CA PRO A 12 37.46 -2.81 -1.44
C PRO A 12 36.14 -3.60 -1.67
N ILE A 13 35.57 -4.12 -0.60
CA ILE A 13 34.21 -4.70 -0.62
C ILE A 13 33.25 -3.53 -0.76
N SER A 14 32.75 -3.31 -1.97
CA SER A 14 31.66 -2.36 -2.23
C SER A 14 30.38 -2.94 -1.68
N ILE A 15 29.94 -2.45 -0.52
CA ILE A 15 28.64 -2.81 0.07
C ILE A 15 27.57 -2.11 -0.76
N MET A 16 26.95 -2.83 -1.70
CA MET A 16 25.74 -2.37 -2.38
C MET A 16 24.59 -2.34 -1.35
N LEU A 17 24.28 -1.14 -0.87
CA LEU A 17 23.07 -0.90 -0.08
C LEU A 17 21.87 -1.05 -1.01
N PHE A 18 21.25 -2.22 -1.04
CA PHE A 18 19.93 -2.40 -1.63
C PHE A 18 18.92 -1.62 -0.78
N SER A 19 18.60 -0.40 -1.19
CA SER A 19 17.46 0.33 -0.64
C SER A 19 16.19 -0.41 -1.06
N CYS A 20 15.58 -1.16 -0.16
CA CYS A 20 14.23 -1.69 -0.34
C CYS A 20 13.26 -0.52 -0.40
N SER A 21 12.93 -0.05 -1.60
CA SER A 21 11.91 0.97 -1.79
C SER A 21 10.54 0.40 -1.38
N THR A 22 9.81 1.15 -0.56
CA THR A 22 8.43 0.81 -0.16
C THR A 22 7.39 1.34 -1.13
N ILE A 23 7.82 2.07 -2.17
CA ILE A 23 6.98 2.66 -3.23
C ILE A 23 7.63 2.39 -4.61
N PRO A 24 6.87 2.15 -5.69
CA PRO A 24 7.43 1.96 -7.02
C PRO A 24 8.22 3.18 -7.49
N LYS A 25 9.27 2.95 -8.29
CA LYS A 25 10.13 4.02 -8.81
C LYS A 25 9.32 5.02 -9.64
N GLY A 26 9.54 6.31 -9.41
CA GLY A 26 8.88 7.40 -10.14
C GLY A 26 7.49 7.76 -9.62
N ILE A 27 6.99 7.08 -8.59
CA ILE A 27 5.72 7.39 -7.94
C ILE A 27 6.01 8.12 -6.63
N ASN A 28 5.22 9.14 -6.31
CA ASN A 28 5.30 9.89 -5.07
C ASN A 28 4.05 9.68 -4.23
N ALA A 29 4.23 9.54 -2.93
CA ALA A 29 3.12 9.57 -1.98
C ALA A 29 2.66 11.01 -1.72
N VAL A 30 1.40 11.16 -1.38
CA VAL A 30 0.79 12.44 -0.99
C VAL A 30 1.56 13.05 0.20
N THR A 31 1.82 14.35 0.12
CA THR A 31 2.38 15.18 1.20
C THR A 31 1.28 15.96 1.92
N GLN A 32 1.61 16.60 3.05
CA GLN A 32 0.64 17.28 3.92
C GLN A 32 -0.50 16.35 4.37
N PHE A 33 -0.16 15.08 4.57
CA PHE A 33 -1.09 14.06 4.98
C PHE A 33 -1.50 14.23 6.44
N ASP A 34 -2.82 14.24 6.69
CA ASP A 34 -3.40 14.27 8.03
C ASP A 34 -3.88 12.86 8.40
N LYS A 35 -3.11 12.20 9.28
CA LYS A 35 -3.43 10.87 9.77
C LYS A 35 -4.82 10.81 10.40
N ALA A 36 -5.22 11.82 11.18
CA ALA A 36 -6.48 11.79 11.90
C ALA A 36 -7.68 11.78 10.95
N LYS A 37 -7.62 12.51 9.84
CA LYS A 37 -8.65 12.49 8.79
C LYS A 37 -8.69 11.18 8.02
N TYR A 38 -7.55 10.48 7.92
CA TYR A 38 -7.47 9.22 7.17
C TYR A 38 -8.00 8.02 7.97
N LEU A 39 -7.98 8.07 9.30
CA LEU A 39 -8.50 6.99 10.16
C LEU A 39 -9.98 6.71 9.91
N GLY A 40 -10.47 5.59 10.45
CA GLY A 40 -11.82 5.09 10.30
C GLY A 40 -11.98 4.13 9.13
N LYS A 41 -13.23 3.94 8.70
CA LYS A 41 -13.61 2.92 7.72
C LYS A 41 -13.48 3.42 6.28
N TRP A 42 -12.95 2.54 5.43
CA TRP A 42 -12.87 2.67 3.99
C TRP A 42 -13.46 1.43 3.32
N TYR A 43 -14.15 1.62 2.20
CA TYR A 43 -14.61 0.57 1.30
C TYR A 43 -13.61 0.43 0.16
N GLU A 44 -13.26 -0.80 -0.18
CA GLU A 44 -12.42 -1.10 -1.32
C GLU A 44 -13.28 -1.13 -2.59
N ILE A 45 -13.04 -0.20 -3.50
CA ILE A 45 -13.81 -0.07 -4.76
C ILE A 45 -13.20 -0.92 -5.86
N ALA A 46 -11.86 -0.95 -5.93
CA ALA A 46 -11.13 -1.76 -6.88
C ALA A 46 -9.76 -2.15 -6.34
N ARG A 47 -9.23 -3.26 -6.85
CA ARG A 47 -7.89 -3.77 -6.55
C ARG A 47 -7.34 -4.60 -7.69
N PHE A 48 -6.04 -4.88 -7.67
CA PHE A 48 -5.49 -6.00 -8.43
C PHE A 48 -5.78 -7.34 -7.72
N ASP A 49 -5.81 -8.44 -8.51
CA ASP A 49 -5.98 -9.78 -7.94
C ASP A 49 -4.71 -10.22 -7.23
N PHE A 50 -4.78 -10.42 -5.93
CA PHE A 50 -3.74 -11.11 -5.19
C PHE A 50 -4.34 -12.09 -4.17
N ARG A 51 -3.55 -13.12 -3.84
CA ARG A 51 -4.04 -14.34 -3.17
C ARG A 51 -4.80 -14.12 -1.86
N PHE A 52 -4.51 -13.05 -1.11
CA PHE A 52 -5.13 -12.83 0.20
C PHE A 52 -6.54 -12.25 0.12
N GLU A 53 -6.87 -11.55 -0.97
CA GLU A 53 -8.17 -10.90 -1.21
C GLU A 53 -8.97 -11.57 -2.33
N ARG A 54 -8.43 -12.68 -2.89
CA ARG A 54 -9.10 -13.45 -3.94
C ARG A 54 -10.47 -13.94 -3.47
N ASP A 55 -11.45 -13.83 -4.35
CA ASP A 55 -12.86 -14.19 -4.11
C ASP A 55 -13.55 -13.34 -3.02
N LEU A 56 -13.00 -12.18 -2.61
CA LEU A 56 -13.63 -11.31 -1.63
C LEU A 56 -14.47 -10.21 -2.28
N ASN A 57 -15.71 -10.06 -1.80
CA ASN A 57 -16.60 -8.91 -1.99
C ASN A 57 -16.88 -8.22 -0.66
N ASN A 58 -17.58 -7.10 -0.68
CA ASN A 58 -17.91 -6.31 0.54
C ASN A 58 -16.65 -5.98 1.37
N THR A 59 -15.52 -5.76 0.67
CA THR A 59 -14.21 -5.58 1.30
C THR A 59 -14.10 -4.19 1.92
N THR A 60 -13.64 -4.16 3.16
CA THR A 60 -13.42 -2.92 3.91
C THR A 60 -12.09 -2.95 4.64
N ALA A 61 -11.49 -1.78 4.83
CA ALA A 61 -10.36 -1.54 5.70
C ALA A 61 -10.74 -0.52 6.78
N GLU A 62 -10.47 -0.83 8.04
CA GLU A 62 -10.69 0.08 9.15
C GLU A 62 -9.35 0.41 9.81
N TYR A 63 -9.06 1.69 9.93
CA TYR A 63 -7.82 2.21 10.49
C TYR A 63 -8.08 2.89 11.82
N SER A 64 -7.32 2.53 12.85
CA SER A 64 -7.36 3.18 14.17
C SER A 64 -5.96 3.43 14.71
N ALA A 65 -5.77 4.52 15.45
CA ALA A 65 -4.50 4.82 16.08
C ALA A 65 -4.21 3.85 17.24
N ASN A 66 -2.96 3.44 17.37
CA ASN A 66 -2.44 2.79 18.59
C ASN A 66 -1.65 3.81 19.40
N ASP A 67 -1.55 3.61 20.72
CA ASP A 67 -0.83 4.49 21.66
C ASP A 67 0.66 4.64 21.31
N ASN A 68 1.25 3.67 20.62
CA ASN A 68 2.66 3.69 20.19
C ASN A 68 2.89 4.40 18.83
N GLY A 69 1.94 5.19 18.36
CA GLY A 69 2.02 5.93 17.09
C GLY A 69 1.78 5.11 15.82
N SER A 70 1.71 3.77 15.91
CA SER A 70 1.34 2.94 14.76
C SER A 70 -0.17 2.98 14.50
N ILE A 71 -0.59 2.48 13.33
CA ILE A 71 -1.99 2.38 12.95
C ILE A 71 -2.38 0.90 12.97
N LYS A 72 -3.44 0.55 13.69
CA LYS A 72 -4.10 -0.75 13.59
C LYS A 72 -4.93 -0.76 12.31
N VAL A 73 -4.82 -1.85 11.54
CA VAL A 73 -5.57 -2.07 10.29
C VAL A 73 -6.42 -3.31 10.47
N VAL A 74 -7.72 -3.22 10.24
CA VAL A 74 -8.62 -4.36 10.23
C VAL A 74 -9.27 -4.46 8.86
N ASN A 75 -8.84 -5.44 8.06
CA ASN A 75 -9.47 -5.75 6.79
C ASN A 75 -10.57 -6.79 7.00
N LYS A 76 -11.72 -6.60 6.33
CA LYS A 76 -12.82 -7.56 6.30
C LYS A 76 -13.31 -7.74 4.88
N GLY A 77 -13.78 -8.93 4.53
CA GLY A 77 -14.39 -9.22 3.24
C GLY A 77 -15.20 -10.50 3.28
N TYR A 78 -16.21 -10.57 2.43
CA TYR A 78 -17.04 -11.76 2.26
C TYR A 78 -16.48 -12.64 1.15
N ASN A 79 -16.05 -13.86 1.48
CA ASN A 79 -15.55 -14.80 0.51
C ASN A 79 -16.70 -15.48 -0.21
N THR A 80 -16.90 -15.18 -1.49
CA THR A 80 -18.02 -15.65 -2.31
C THR A 80 -17.96 -17.13 -2.63
N ARG A 81 -16.76 -17.74 -2.61
CA ARG A 81 -16.59 -19.17 -2.86
C ARG A 81 -16.94 -20.02 -1.65
N THR A 82 -16.64 -19.53 -0.45
CA THR A 82 -16.87 -20.28 0.80
C THR A 82 -18.09 -19.79 1.57
N ASN A 83 -18.75 -18.72 1.11
CA ASN A 83 -19.87 -18.04 1.75
C ASN A 83 -19.58 -17.68 3.23
N LYS A 84 -18.38 -17.17 3.49
CA LYS A 84 -17.95 -16.80 4.85
C LYS A 84 -17.27 -15.45 4.88
N TRP A 85 -17.50 -14.70 5.94
CA TRP A 85 -16.72 -13.51 6.24
C TRP A 85 -15.30 -13.90 6.65
N LYS A 86 -14.32 -13.15 6.15
CA LYS A 86 -12.92 -13.21 6.56
C LYS A 86 -12.53 -11.87 7.18
N SER A 87 -11.61 -11.92 8.14
CA SER A 87 -11.02 -10.73 8.75
C SER A 87 -9.54 -10.98 8.98
N ALA A 88 -8.75 -9.93 8.78
CA ALA A 88 -7.33 -9.92 9.10
C ALA A 88 -6.99 -8.62 9.83
N THR A 89 -6.22 -8.74 10.92
CA THR A 89 -5.75 -7.57 11.68
C THR A 89 -4.25 -7.40 11.44
N GLY A 90 -3.87 -6.21 11.04
CA GLY A 90 -2.49 -5.83 10.78
C GLY A 90 -2.09 -4.55 11.51
N LYS A 91 -0.86 -4.14 11.27
CA LYS A 91 -0.26 -2.93 11.79
C LYS A 91 0.43 -2.17 10.66
N ALA A 92 0.12 -0.88 10.53
CA ALA A 92 0.82 0.02 9.63
C ALA A 92 1.72 0.99 10.41
N LYS A 93 2.84 1.39 9.79
CA LYS A 93 3.78 2.38 10.32
C LYS A 93 4.20 3.30 9.19
N PHE A 94 4.40 4.56 9.50
CA PHE A 94 5.03 5.49 8.55
C PHE A 94 6.48 5.06 8.27
N VAL A 95 6.91 5.20 7.04
CA VAL A 95 8.29 4.93 6.60
C VAL A 95 9.17 6.16 6.80
N LYS A 96 8.55 7.33 6.66
CA LYS A 96 9.15 8.65 6.86
C LYS A 96 8.32 9.45 7.86
N ASP A 97 8.34 10.76 7.73
CA ASP A 97 7.49 11.68 8.47
C ASP A 97 5.99 11.39 8.27
N GLU A 98 5.17 11.58 9.31
CA GLU A 98 3.72 11.28 9.26
C GLU A 98 2.94 12.21 8.31
N THR A 99 3.54 13.31 7.88
CA THR A 99 2.96 14.22 6.86
C THR A 99 3.15 13.71 5.44
N ILE A 100 3.88 12.61 5.25
CA ILE A 100 4.04 11.92 3.96
C ILE A 100 3.30 10.59 4.03
N ALA A 101 2.31 10.39 3.17
CA ALA A 101 1.44 9.21 3.16
C ALA A 101 2.14 7.94 2.65
N MET A 102 3.37 7.71 3.12
CA MET A 102 4.20 6.55 2.80
C MET A 102 4.27 5.64 4.02
N LEU A 103 3.55 4.52 3.97
CA LEU A 103 3.45 3.56 5.05
C LEU A 103 3.96 2.19 4.61
N LYS A 104 4.19 1.34 5.61
CA LYS A 104 4.36 -0.10 5.44
C LYS A 104 3.40 -0.83 6.35
N VAL A 105 2.76 -1.88 5.85
CA VAL A 105 1.74 -2.65 6.55
C VAL A 105 2.18 -4.10 6.71
N SER A 106 1.91 -4.70 7.87
CA SER A 106 2.13 -6.11 8.16
C SER A 106 0.88 -6.73 8.75
N PHE A 107 0.46 -7.85 8.18
CA PHE A 107 -0.54 -8.77 8.73
C PHE A 107 0.10 -10.02 9.32
N PHE A 108 1.34 -10.30 8.95
CA PHE A 108 2.12 -11.46 9.40
C PHE A 108 3.54 -10.98 9.67
N GLY A 109 3.82 -10.59 10.91
CA GLY A 109 5.19 -10.17 11.27
C GLY A 109 6.20 -11.29 11.03
N PRO A 110 7.44 -10.98 10.65
CA PRO A 110 8.05 -9.65 10.56
C PRO A 110 7.94 -8.98 9.17
N PHE A 111 7.16 -9.54 8.25
CA PHE A 111 7.08 -9.12 6.85
C PHE A 111 6.18 -7.89 6.68
N TYR A 112 6.65 -6.89 5.94
CA TYR A 112 5.93 -5.67 5.64
C TYR A 112 5.81 -5.47 4.13
N GLY A 113 4.60 -5.10 3.68
CA GLY A 113 4.35 -4.58 2.34
C GLY A 113 4.27 -3.06 2.33
N GLY A 114 4.57 -2.44 1.17
CA GLY A 114 4.35 -1.01 0.97
C GLY A 114 2.85 -0.68 0.93
N TYR A 115 2.49 0.46 1.50
CA TYR A 115 1.16 1.04 1.46
C TYR A 115 1.32 2.55 1.31
N ASN A 116 1.16 3.05 0.10
CA ASN A 116 1.46 4.43 -0.24
C ASN A 116 0.21 5.07 -0.82
N VAL A 117 -0.31 6.10 -0.19
CA VAL A 117 -1.40 6.90 -0.75
C VAL A 117 -0.80 7.80 -1.80
N ILE A 118 -1.09 7.54 -3.07
CA ILE A 118 -0.53 8.26 -4.23
C ILE A 118 -1.48 9.31 -4.81
N ALA A 119 -2.78 9.20 -4.48
CA ALA A 119 -3.76 10.27 -4.66
C ALA A 119 -4.78 10.22 -3.52
N LEU A 120 -5.25 11.39 -3.11
CA LEU A 120 -6.22 11.58 -2.02
C LEU A 120 -7.01 12.85 -2.29
N ASP A 121 -8.34 12.76 -2.23
CA ASP A 121 -9.14 13.96 -2.37
C ASP A 121 -9.06 14.85 -1.11
N LYS A 122 -9.31 16.16 -1.28
CA LYS A 122 -9.15 17.16 -0.22
C LYS A 122 -10.00 16.89 1.03
N ASP A 123 -11.14 16.21 0.85
CA ASP A 123 -12.09 15.89 1.91
C ASP A 123 -11.87 14.49 2.49
N TYR A 124 -10.79 13.79 2.09
CA TYR A 124 -10.44 12.42 2.54
C TYR A 124 -11.55 11.39 2.30
N ARG A 125 -12.26 11.52 1.17
CA ARG A 125 -13.35 10.60 0.80
C ARG A 125 -12.91 9.50 -0.15
N TYR A 126 -11.90 9.75 -0.96
CA TYR A 126 -11.37 8.83 -1.98
C TYR A 126 -9.87 8.76 -1.90
N ALA A 127 -9.29 7.56 -2.09
CA ALA A 127 -7.86 7.38 -2.07
C ALA A 127 -7.42 6.35 -3.13
N LEU A 128 -6.28 6.63 -3.79
CA LEU A 128 -5.59 5.70 -4.66
C LEU A 128 -4.30 5.23 -3.96
N ILE A 129 -4.16 3.93 -3.79
CA ILE A 129 -3.09 3.31 -3.00
C ILE A 129 -2.21 2.46 -3.90
N ALA A 130 -0.90 2.64 -3.81
CA ALA A 130 0.11 1.79 -4.44
C ALA A 130 0.85 0.94 -3.39
N GLY A 131 1.12 -0.30 -3.71
CA GLY A 131 2.03 -1.15 -2.93
C GLY A 131 3.50 -0.80 -3.16
N ASN A 132 4.40 -1.75 -2.90
CA ASN A 132 5.84 -1.58 -3.12
C ASN A 132 6.28 -1.75 -4.59
N ASN A 133 5.41 -2.26 -5.45
CA ASN A 133 5.62 -2.44 -6.88
C ASN A 133 4.32 -2.31 -7.66
N LEU A 134 4.37 -2.42 -8.99
CA LEU A 134 3.22 -2.23 -9.88
C LEU A 134 2.19 -3.39 -9.87
N ASN A 135 2.38 -4.42 -9.04
CA ASN A 135 1.42 -5.53 -8.89
C ASN A 135 0.37 -5.28 -7.79
N TYR A 136 0.44 -4.15 -7.09
CA TYR A 136 -0.45 -3.84 -5.98
C TYR A 136 -1.01 -2.44 -6.13
N LEU A 137 -2.31 -2.36 -6.34
CA LEU A 137 -3.07 -1.11 -6.46
C LEU A 137 -4.45 -1.30 -5.84
N TRP A 138 -4.93 -0.28 -5.11
CA TRP A 138 -6.28 -0.22 -4.57
C TRP A 138 -6.89 1.15 -4.80
N ILE A 139 -8.19 1.17 -5.04
CA ILE A 139 -9.03 2.37 -4.99
C ILE A 139 -9.95 2.23 -3.80
N LEU A 140 -9.88 3.19 -2.88
CA LEU A 140 -10.69 3.21 -1.66
C LEU A 140 -11.67 4.37 -1.68
N SER A 141 -12.82 4.18 -1.02
CA SER A 141 -13.85 5.22 -0.84
C SER A 141 -14.44 5.15 0.57
N ARG A 142 -14.95 6.30 1.06
CA ARG A 142 -15.74 6.34 2.32
C ARG A 142 -17.15 5.78 2.15
N THR A 143 -17.58 5.57 0.93
CA THR A 143 -18.88 4.97 0.57
C THR A 143 -18.67 3.73 -0.29
N THR A 144 -19.70 2.91 -0.46
CA THR A 144 -19.67 1.70 -1.29
C THR A 144 -19.56 1.97 -2.79
N THR A 145 -19.58 3.24 -3.19
CA THR A 145 -19.49 3.69 -4.58
C THR A 145 -18.44 4.80 -4.73
N ILE A 146 -18.07 5.08 -5.98
CA ILE A 146 -17.17 6.18 -6.33
C ILE A 146 -17.78 6.99 -7.49
N PRO A 147 -17.75 8.35 -7.46
CA PRO A 147 -18.20 9.16 -8.58
C PRO A 147 -17.40 8.90 -9.86
N ALA A 148 -18.08 8.94 -11.00
CA ALA A 148 -17.46 8.65 -12.30
C ALA A 148 -16.24 9.56 -12.60
N ALA A 149 -16.28 10.82 -12.22
CA ALA A 149 -15.17 11.75 -12.39
C ALA A 149 -13.93 11.33 -11.60
N VAL A 150 -14.08 10.96 -10.30
CA VAL A 150 -12.99 10.49 -9.45
C VAL A 150 -12.44 9.15 -9.96
N LYS A 151 -13.33 8.24 -10.38
CA LYS A 151 -12.92 6.97 -11.00
C LYS A 151 -12.03 7.22 -12.22
N THR A 152 -12.46 8.10 -13.14
CA THR A 152 -11.70 8.43 -14.35
C THR A 152 -10.35 9.03 -14.01
N GLU A 153 -10.30 9.99 -13.09
CA GLU A 153 -9.07 10.62 -12.63
C GLU A 153 -8.08 9.58 -12.05
N TYR A 154 -8.54 8.70 -11.16
CA TYR A 154 -7.69 7.70 -10.53
C TYR A 154 -7.18 6.63 -11.50
N LEU A 155 -8.00 6.25 -12.48
CA LEU A 155 -7.55 5.36 -13.55
C LEU A 155 -6.48 6.01 -14.43
N GLN A 156 -6.62 7.29 -14.77
CA GLN A 156 -5.61 8.03 -15.54
C GLN A 156 -4.29 8.17 -14.74
N LEU A 157 -4.37 8.49 -13.44
CA LEU A 157 -3.20 8.57 -12.58
C LEU A 157 -2.50 7.21 -12.46
N ALA A 158 -3.25 6.13 -12.27
CA ALA A 158 -2.70 4.78 -12.20
C ALA A 158 -2.02 4.38 -13.52
N GLN A 159 -2.67 4.63 -14.66
CA GLN A 159 -2.11 4.33 -15.99
C GLN A 159 -0.83 5.13 -16.25
N LYS A 160 -0.81 6.43 -15.94
CA LYS A 160 0.38 7.29 -16.06
C LYS A 160 1.52 6.81 -15.15
N ALA A 161 1.20 6.24 -13.99
CA ALA A 161 2.16 5.66 -13.08
C ALA A 161 2.67 4.27 -13.51
N GLY A 162 2.16 3.70 -14.62
CA GLY A 162 2.59 2.44 -15.20
C GLY A 162 1.80 1.21 -14.76
N PHE A 163 0.69 1.37 -14.03
CA PHE A 163 -0.17 0.26 -13.65
C PHE A 163 -1.03 -0.23 -14.82
N ASN A 164 -1.21 -1.53 -14.96
CA ASN A 164 -2.13 -2.13 -15.94
C ASN A 164 -3.59 -2.07 -15.44
N ILE A 165 -4.27 -0.96 -15.66
CA ILE A 165 -5.63 -0.73 -15.16
C ILE A 165 -6.67 -1.73 -15.68
N ASN A 166 -6.37 -2.49 -16.77
CA ASN A 166 -7.26 -3.53 -17.29
C ASN A 166 -7.33 -4.77 -16.39
N GLU A 167 -6.37 -4.93 -15.45
CA GLU A 167 -6.33 -6.01 -14.47
C GLU A 167 -7.10 -5.69 -13.18
N LEU A 168 -7.70 -4.49 -13.07
CA LEU A 168 -8.47 -4.11 -11.90
C LEU A 168 -9.75 -4.93 -11.76
N ILE A 169 -9.90 -5.54 -10.59
CA ILE A 169 -11.15 -6.17 -10.13
C ILE A 169 -11.98 -5.10 -9.42
N TRP A 170 -13.22 -4.91 -9.87
CA TRP A 170 -14.18 -4.03 -9.24
C TRP A 170 -14.94 -4.79 -8.16
N VAL A 171 -14.79 -4.36 -6.91
CA VAL A 171 -15.39 -5.02 -5.74
C VAL A 171 -16.87 -4.71 -5.68
N LYS A 172 -17.69 -5.76 -5.52
CA LYS A 172 -19.14 -5.61 -5.31
C LYS A 172 -19.42 -5.33 -3.83
N HIS A 173 -20.30 -4.38 -3.60
CA HIS A 173 -20.86 -4.05 -2.29
C HIS A 173 -22.38 -4.16 -2.36
N ASP A 174 -22.96 -4.90 -1.43
CA ASP A 174 -24.42 -5.05 -1.24
C ASP A 174 -24.96 -3.99 -0.28
#